data_fbfafdd9b49daea00e00441ae368e8b6
#
_entry.id   fbfafdd9b49daea00e00441ae368e8b6
#
_cell.length_a   1.000
_cell.length_b   1.000
_cell.length_c   1.000
_cell.angle_alpha   90.00
_cell.angle_beta   90.00
_cell.angle_gamma   90.00
#
_symmetry.space_group_name_H-M   'P 1'
#
loop_
_entity.id
_entity.type
_entity.pdbx_description
1 polymer ?
#
loop_
_entity_poly.entity_id
_entity_poly.type
_entity_poly.pdbx_seq_one_letter_code
_entity_poly.pdbx_strand_id
1 'polypeptide(L)'
;VGLKARPGRLRGIEGLETPLVGRQAEMAILRNAVADLRRGRGQIVSVVGEAGLGKSRLIDELRSECARAGDLQWRESRGLSYATSRPYAAFLDLIRHMCGVRESDSPELVRERIGCNCLHESTPPEECERARRVLEVLLGVESDGGRLEGEAFKRELFQVMLGTWQRWAAIQPVVLVLDDLHWADPASAELLVHLFRLADRAGIL
;
A
#
# COMPACT_ATOMS: atom_id res chain seq x y z
N VAL A 1 -21.87 0.67 1.55
CA VAL A 1 -21.82 -0.40 0.53
C VAL A 1 -20.64 -1.27 0.91
N GLY A 2 -20.91 -2.50 1.39
CA GLY A 2 -19.91 -3.40 1.96
C GLY A 2 -18.86 -3.81 0.93
N LEU A 3 -17.60 -3.61 1.27
CA LEU A 3 -16.43 -4.13 0.55
C LEU A 3 -16.50 -5.66 0.53
N LYS A 4 -16.76 -6.24 -0.63
CA LYS A 4 -16.56 -7.68 -0.83
C LYS A 4 -15.06 -7.97 -0.68
N ALA A 5 -14.72 -8.73 0.36
CA ALA A 5 -13.38 -9.28 0.53
C ALA A 5 -12.97 -9.99 -0.77
N ARG A 6 -11.78 -9.68 -1.31
CA ARG A 6 -11.17 -10.52 -2.35
C ARG A 6 -11.02 -11.92 -1.78
N PRO A 7 -11.29 -12.98 -2.55
CA PRO A 7 -10.99 -14.34 -2.10
C PRO A 7 -9.50 -14.39 -1.77
N GLY A 8 -9.22 -14.66 -0.49
CA GLY A 8 -7.85 -14.90 -0.03
C GLY A 8 -7.26 -16.00 -0.91
N ARG A 9 -6.05 -15.81 -1.42
CA ARG A 9 -5.35 -16.84 -2.20
C ARG A 9 -5.22 -18.07 -1.32
N LEU A 10 -5.91 -19.13 -1.71
CA LEU A 10 -5.77 -20.49 -1.18
C LEU A 10 -4.30 -20.96 -1.33
N ARG A 11 -3.48 -20.70 -0.33
CA ARG A 11 -2.30 -21.49 -0.01
C ARG A 11 -2.63 -22.31 1.23
N GLY A 12 -3.48 -23.29 1.06
CA GLY A 12 -3.96 -24.19 2.10
C GLY A 12 -5.32 -24.75 1.69
N ILE A 13 -5.61 -25.95 2.09
CA ILE A 13 -6.93 -26.57 1.91
C ILE A 13 -7.92 -25.76 2.75
N GLU A 14 -8.99 -25.24 2.15
CA GLU A 14 -10.07 -24.56 2.88
C GLU A 14 -10.54 -25.42 4.07
N GLY A 15 -10.56 -24.84 5.27
CA GLY A 15 -11.03 -25.51 6.48
C GLY A 15 -9.95 -26.08 7.40
N LEU A 16 -8.66 -26.01 7.07
CA LEU A 16 -7.55 -26.36 7.94
C LEU A 16 -6.82 -25.11 8.44
N GLU A 17 -7.50 -24.32 9.26
CA GLU A 17 -6.82 -23.27 10.08
C GLU A 17 -6.05 -23.96 11.20
N THR A 18 -4.82 -24.41 10.91
CA THR A 18 -3.93 -24.86 11.97
C THR A 18 -3.48 -23.66 12.78
N PRO A 19 -3.55 -23.69 14.13
CA PRO A 19 -3.08 -22.58 14.95
C PRO A 19 -1.59 -22.27 14.65
N LEU A 20 -1.22 -21.00 14.78
CA LEU A 20 0.16 -20.57 14.64
C LEU A 20 0.98 -21.12 15.80
N VAL A 21 1.76 -22.18 15.57
CA VAL A 21 2.56 -22.84 16.60
C VAL A 21 4.01 -22.34 16.53
N GLY A 22 4.57 -22.00 17.70
CA GLY A 22 6.01 -21.67 17.83
C GLY A 22 6.42 -20.27 17.34
N ARG A 23 5.45 -19.36 17.07
CA ARG A 23 5.71 -17.98 16.59
C ARG A 23 5.18 -16.91 17.54
N GLN A 24 5.08 -17.23 18.83
CA GLN A 24 4.52 -16.31 19.82
C GLN A 24 5.39 -15.07 20.01
N ALA A 25 6.69 -15.21 19.95
CA ALA A 25 7.63 -14.10 20.12
C ALA A 25 7.54 -13.11 18.94
N GLU A 26 7.53 -13.62 17.71
CA GLU A 26 7.40 -12.79 16.52
C GLU A 26 6.05 -12.11 16.44
N MET A 27 4.97 -12.82 16.79
CA MET A 27 3.64 -12.24 16.87
C MET A 27 3.55 -11.15 17.94
N ALA A 28 4.22 -11.33 19.08
CA ALA A 28 4.27 -10.32 20.14
C ALA A 28 4.96 -9.03 19.64
N ILE A 29 6.03 -9.13 18.86
CA ILE A 29 6.70 -7.97 18.26
C ILE A 29 5.73 -7.23 17.34
N LEU A 30 5.04 -7.94 16.46
CA LEU A 30 4.08 -7.33 15.53
C LEU A 30 2.88 -6.69 16.25
N ARG A 31 2.34 -7.34 17.27
CA ARG A 31 1.26 -6.78 18.11
C ARG A 31 1.71 -5.50 18.84
N ASN A 32 2.94 -5.48 19.35
CA ASN A 32 3.50 -4.30 19.99
C ASN A 32 3.65 -3.16 18.98
N ALA A 33 4.12 -3.45 17.76
CA ALA A 33 4.20 -2.47 16.68
C ALA A 33 2.81 -1.87 16.35
N VAL A 34 1.79 -2.69 16.26
CA VAL A 34 0.40 -2.24 16.07
C VAL A 34 -0.11 -1.44 17.27
N ALA A 35 0.23 -1.84 18.49
CA ALA A 35 -0.14 -1.08 19.69
C ALA A 35 0.52 0.30 19.74
N ASP A 36 1.75 0.41 19.26
CA ASP A 36 2.45 1.69 19.15
C ASP A 36 1.87 2.56 18.04
N LEU A 37 1.50 1.97 16.91
CA LEU A 37 0.79 2.63 15.83
C LEU A 37 -0.53 3.27 16.32
N ARG A 38 -1.31 2.56 17.14
CA ARG A 38 -2.55 3.08 17.77
C ARG A 38 -2.31 4.27 18.70
N ARG A 39 -1.08 4.41 19.20
CA ARG A 39 -0.64 5.56 20.01
C ARG A 39 -0.04 6.69 19.16
N GLY A 40 -0.15 6.61 17.83
CA GLY A 40 0.40 7.58 16.89
C GLY A 40 1.91 7.43 16.63
N ARG A 41 2.51 6.31 17.04
CA ARG A 41 3.93 6.03 16.78
C ARG A 41 4.06 5.03 15.62
N GLY A 42 4.37 5.54 14.46
CA GLY A 42 4.69 4.71 13.30
C GLY A 42 6.08 4.08 13.43
N GLN A 43 6.28 2.97 12.75
CA GLN A 43 7.57 2.27 12.71
C GLN A 43 7.66 1.36 11.50
N ILE A 44 8.85 0.83 11.24
CA ILE A 44 9.09 -0.13 10.17
C ILE A 44 9.47 -1.47 10.80
N VAL A 45 8.76 -2.53 10.42
CA VAL A 45 9.07 -3.89 10.84
C VAL A 45 9.43 -4.73 9.63
N SER A 46 10.61 -5.36 9.66
CA SER A 46 11.06 -6.26 8.61
C SER A 46 10.90 -7.71 9.04
N VAL A 47 10.14 -8.49 8.27
CA VAL A 47 9.97 -9.94 8.48
C VAL A 47 10.83 -10.69 7.48
N VAL A 48 11.96 -11.22 7.95
CA VAL A 48 12.95 -11.89 7.11
C VAL A 48 13.00 -13.39 7.45
N GLY A 49 13.20 -14.22 6.43
CA GLY A 49 13.33 -15.66 6.58
C GLY A 49 13.23 -16.38 5.24
N GLU A 50 13.64 -17.64 5.20
CA GLU A 50 13.58 -18.47 3.99
C GLU A 50 12.14 -18.68 3.48
N ALA A 51 12.01 -19.09 2.22
CA ALA A 51 10.71 -19.45 1.65
C ALA A 51 10.09 -20.64 2.44
N GLY A 52 8.77 -20.57 2.65
CA GLY A 52 8.07 -21.65 3.38
C GLY A 52 8.07 -21.54 4.91
N LEU A 53 8.84 -20.63 5.53
CA LEU A 53 8.88 -20.47 6.99
C LEU A 53 7.64 -19.76 7.61
N GLY A 54 6.58 -19.56 6.85
CA GLY A 54 5.30 -19.05 7.36
C GLY A 54 5.23 -17.55 7.58
N LYS A 55 6.10 -16.75 6.91
CA LYS A 55 6.05 -15.28 6.99
C LYS A 55 4.67 -14.71 6.63
N SER A 56 4.14 -15.09 5.48
CA SER A 56 2.82 -14.61 5.02
C SER A 56 1.70 -15.05 5.97
N ARG A 57 1.80 -16.23 6.59
CA ARG A 57 0.84 -16.68 7.59
C ARG A 57 0.87 -15.83 8.87
N LEU A 58 2.06 -15.43 9.30
CA LEU A 58 2.23 -14.53 10.45
C LEU A 58 1.52 -13.18 10.19
N ILE A 59 1.68 -12.66 8.97
CA ILE A 59 1.04 -11.42 8.52
C ILE A 59 -0.49 -11.60 8.40
N ASP A 60 -0.96 -12.72 7.86
CA ASP A 60 -2.40 -13.02 7.75
C ASP A 60 -3.08 -13.13 9.12
N GLU A 61 -2.42 -13.70 10.11
CA GLU A 61 -2.92 -13.76 11.49
C GLU A 61 -3.04 -12.35 12.08
N LEU A 62 -2.00 -11.52 11.95
CA LEU A 62 -2.03 -10.13 12.40
C LEU A 62 -3.14 -9.34 11.70
N ARG A 63 -3.29 -9.51 10.37
CA ARG A 63 -4.36 -8.89 9.59
C ARG A 63 -5.74 -9.25 10.14
N SER A 64 -5.95 -10.53 10.45
CA SER A 64 -7.21 -11.02 11.00
C SER A 64 -7.51 -10.42 12.37
N GLU A 65 -6.49 -10.23 13.21
CA GLU A 65 -6.62 -9.56 14.52
C GLU A 65 -6.97 -8.07 14.33
N CYS A 66 -6.29 -7.37 13.44
CA CYS A 66 -6.56 -5.96 13.15
C CYS A 66 -7.95 -5.75 12.53
N ALA A 67 -8.37 -6.62 11.62
CA ALA A 67 -9.69 -6.56 11.00
C ALA A 67 -10.83 -6.71 12.01
N ARG A 68 -10.66 -7.56 13.03
CA ARG A 68 -11.64 -7.71 14.13
C ARG A 68 -11.77 -6.46 14.98
N ALA A 69 -10.68 -5.72 15.17
CA ALA A 69 -10.69 -4.46 15.91
C ALA A 69 -11.30 -3.30 15.10
N GLY A 70 -11.12 -3.28 13.78
CA GLY A 70 -11.73 -2.31 12.86
C GLY A 70 -11.22 -0.86 12.99
N ASP A 71 -10.15 -0.64 13.74
CA ASP A 71 -9.61 0.66 14.11
C ASP A 71 -8.40 1.10 13.27
N LEU A 72 -7.99 0.28 12.30
CA LEU A 72 -6.85 0.49 11.42
C LEU A 72 -7.22 0.31 9.96
N GLN A 73 -6.53 1.03 9.08
CA GLN A 73 -6.53 0.72 7.66
C GLN A 73 -5.42 -0.31 7.37
N TRP A 74 -5.80 -1.40 6.72
CA TRP A 74 -4.84 -2.40 6.25
C TRP A 74 -4.66 -2.27 4.74
N ARG A 75 -3.42 -2.03 4.31
CA ARG A 75 -3.04 -1.92 2.91
C ARG A 75 -1.94 -2.93 2.61
N GLU A 76 -2.08 -3.65 1.53
CA GLU A 76 -1.15 -4.72 1.16
C GLU A 76 -0.80 -4.63 -0.32
N SER A 77 0.47 -4.75 -0.62
CA SER A 77 0.99 -4.91 -1.96
C SER A 77 2.04 -6.00 -2.00
N ARG A 78 2.25 -6.57 -3.16
CA ARG A 78 3.17 -7.67 -3.36
C ARG A 78 4.07 -7.43 -4.55
N GLY A 79 5.37 -7.65 -4.38
CA GLY A 79 6.31 -7.72 -5.47
C GLY A 79 5.99 -8.91 -6.39
N LEU A 80 5.90 -8.66 -7.69
CA LEU A 80 5.63 -9.70 -8.68
C LEU A 80 6.87 -9.95 -9.52
N SER A 81 7.34 -11.19 -9.56
CA SER A 81 8.56 -11.59 -10.28
C SER A 81 8.57 -11.23 -11.78
N TYR A 82 7.40 -11.14 -12.40
CA TYR A 82 7.24 -10.77 -13.81
C TYR A 82 7.05 -9.26 -14.04
N ALA A 83 6.91 -8.47 -13.00
CA ALA A 83 6.66 -7.03 -13.08
C ALA A 83 7.92 -6.17 -12.86
N THR A 84 9.09 -6.79 -12.70
CA THR A 84 10.37 -6.10 -12.41
C THR A 84 10.82 -5.13 -13.48
N SER A 85 10.31 -5.25 -14.71
CA SER A 85 10.60 -4.34 -15.81
C SER A 85 9.75 -3.07 -15.85
N ARG A 86 8.64 -3.03 -15.07
CA ARG A 86 7.74 -1.86 -15.02
C ARG A 86 8.07 -1.01 -13.81
N PRO A 87 8.45 0.27 -13.99
CA PRO A 87 8.70 1.15 -12.86
C PRO A 87 7.50 1.26 -11.91
N TYR A 88 7.77 1.28 -10.61
CA TYR A 88 6.77 1.38 -9.54
C TYR A 88 5.76 0.23 -9.49
N ALA A 89 6.11 -0.94 -10.03
CA ALA A 89 5.21 -2.09 -10.11
C ALA A 89 4.70 -2.53 -8.74
N ALA A 90 5.54 -2.51 -7.71
CA ALA A 90 5.15 -2.86 -6.35
C ALA A 90 4.08 -1.93 -5.75
N PHE A 91 3.96 -0.71 -6.26
CA PHE A 91 2.96 0.26 -5.80
C PHE A 91 1.71 0.34 -6.69
N LEU A 92 1.80 -0.13 -7.94
CA LEU A 92 0.68 -0.03 -8.89
C LEU A 92 -0.60 -0.71 -8.39
N ASP A 93 -0.49 -1.92 -7.87
CA ASP A 93 -1.64 -2.65 -7.35
C ASP A 93 -2.23 -1.96 -6.12
N LEU A 94 -1.38 -1.43 -5.26
CA LEU A 94 -1.79 -0.64 -4.11
C LEU A 94 -2.57 0.61 -4.56
N ILE A 95 -2.02 1.37 -5.50
CA ILE A 95 -2.63 2.59 -6.03
C ILE A 95 -3.95 2.28 -6.75
N ARG A 96 -3.99 1.23 -7.59
CA ARG A 96 -5.23 0.77 -8.23
C ARG A 96 -6.31 0.44 -7.21
N HIS A 97 -5.93 -0.28 -6.18
CA HIS A 97 -6.87 -0.65 -5.12
C HIS A 97 -7.38 0.58 -4.36
N MET A 98 -6.51 1.54 -4.11
CA MET A 98 -6.83 2.82 -3.47
C MET A 98 -7.81 3.64 -4.28
N CYS A 99 -7.52 3.81 -5.58
CA CYS A 99 -8.37 4.55 -6.49
C CYS A 99 -9.63 3.75 -6.88
N GLY A 100 -9.75 2.48 -6.49
CA GLY A 100 -10.83 1.61 -6.92
C GLY A 100 -10.80 1.27 -8.42
N VAL A 101 -9.62 1.38 -9.05
CA VAL A 101 -9.39 1.22 -10.49
C VAL A 101 -9.02 -0.23 -10.80
N ARG A 102 -9.57 -0.76 -11.89
CA ARG A 102 -9.21 -2.06 -12.45
C ARG A 102 -8.38 -1.87 -13.71
N GLU A 103 -7.61 -2.87 -14.07
CA GLU A 103 -6.82 -2.85 -15.31
C GLU A 103 -7.65 -2.77 -16.60
N SER A 104 -8.91 -3.23 -16.53
CA SER A 104 -9.88 -3.21 -17.62
C SER A 104 -10.72 -1.93 -17.71
N ASP A 105 -10.54 -0.98 -16.81
CA ASP A 105 -11.34 0.25 -16.78
C ASP A 105 -10.93 1.19 -17.91
N SER A 106 -11.90 1.91 -18.49
CA SER A 106 -11.61 2.92 -19.50
C SER A 106 -10.87 4.13 -18.90
N PRO A 107 -10.10 4.88 -19.72
CA PRO A 107 -9.43 6.09 -19.27
C PRO A 107 -10.34 7.09 -18.55
N GLU A 108 -11.57 7.27 -19.03
CA GLU A 108 -12.56 8.16 -18.43
C GLU A 108 -12.95 7.69 -17.03
N LEU A 109 -13.21 6.40 -16.86
CA LEU A 109 -13.55 5.82 -15.57
C LEU A 109 -12.38 5.87 -14.58
N VAL A 110 -11.14 5.69 -15.08
CA VAL A 110 -9.94 5.85 -14.26
C VAL A 110 -9.84 7.29 -13.72
N ARG A 111 -10.04 8.32 -14.58
CA ARG A 111 -10.02 9.72 -14.17
C ARG A 111 -11.08 10.05 -13.13
N GLU A 112 -12.30 9.59 -13.34
CA GLU A 112 -13.41 9.76 -12.40
C GLU A 112 -13.06 9.16 -11.03
N ARG A 113 -12.56 7.92 -11.01
CA ARG A 113 -12.22 7.23 -9.76
C ARG A 113 -11.02 7.83 -9.03
N ILE A 114 -10.02 8.32 -9.74
CA ILE A 114 -8.92 9.08 -9.13
C ILE A 114 -9.50 10.30 -8.40
N GLY A 115 -10.36 11.06 -9.04
CA GLY A 115 -11.00 12.23 -8.43
C GLY A 115 -11.82 11.91 -7.18
N CYS A 116 -12.61 10.83 -7.23
CA CYS A 116 -13.52 10.47 -6.14
C CYS A 116 -12.81 9.77 -4.95
N ASN A 117 -11.80 8.94 -5.21
CA ASN A 117 -11.28 8.01 -4.20
C ASN A 117 -9.89 8.36 -3.68
N CYS A 118 -9.07 9.05 -4.49
CA CYS A 118 -7.68 9.32 -4.14
C CYS A 118 -7.46 10.74 -3.64
N LEU A 119 -8.38 11.66 -3.94
CA LEU A 119 -8.29 13.07 -3.56
C LEU A 119 -9.31 13.35 -2.45
N HIS A 120 -8.83 13.84 -1.33
CA HIS A 120 -9.69 14.20 -0.21
C HIS A 120 -10.28 15.60 -0.45
N GLU A 121 -11.52 15.85 -0.02
CA GLU A 121 -12.21 17.15 -0.16
C GLU A 121 -11.42 18.34 0.40
N SER A 122 -10.60 18.08 1.43
CA SER A 122 -9.72 19.09 2.03
C SER A 122 -8.40 19.32 1.29
N THR A 123 -8.15 18.61 0.18
CA THR A 123 -6.90 18.76 -0.59
C THR A 123 -6.97 20.04 -1.41
N PRO A 124 -5.95 20.93 -1.36
CA PRO A 124 -5.93 22.12 -2.19
C PRO A 124 -6.08 21.81 -3.69
N PRO A 125 -6.80 22.63 -4.46
CA PRO A 125 -7.05 22.36 -5.89
C PRO A 125 -5.78 22.12 -6.72
N GLU A 126 -4.70 22.83 -6.43
CA GLU A 126 -3.40 22.67 -7.11
C GLU A 126 -2.77 21.30 -6.81
N GLU A 127 -2.89 20.84 -5.56
CA GLU A 127 -2.41 19.51 -5.17
C GLU A 127 -3.28 18.40 -5.78
N CYS A 128 -4.60 18.62 -5.87
CA CYS A 128 -5.50 17.70 -6.53
C CYS A 128 -5.13 17.52 -8.01
N GLU A 129 -4.90 18.63 -8.71
CA GLU A 129 -4.53 18.60 -10.13
C GLU A 129 -3.16 17.93 -10.35
N ARG A 130 -2.20 18.19 -9.46
CA ARG A 130 -0.89 17.53 -9.47
C ARG A 130 -1.04 16.02 -9.26
N ALA A 131 -1.78 15.62 -8.22
CA ALA A 131 -1.98 14.22 -7.90
C ALA A 131 -2.72 13.48 -9.02
N ARG A 132 -3.73 14.11 -9.61
CA ARG A 132 -4.48 13.56 -10.74
C ARG A 132 -3.54 13.26 -11.92
N ARG A 133 -2.74 14.22 -12.37
CA ARG A 133 -1.79 14.04 -13.48
C ARG A 133 -0.79 12.92 -13.23
N VAL A 134 -0.20 12.89 -12.04
CA VAL A 134 0.78 11.86 -11.66
C VAL A 134 0.16 10.47 -11.63
N LEU A 135 -1.04 10.34 -11.04
CA LEU A 135 -1.73 9.06 -10.96
C LEU A 135 -2.23 8.57 -12.33
N GLU A 136 -2.69 9.47 -13.20
CA GLU A 136 -3.05 9.15 -14.58
C GLU A 136 -1.85 8.54 -15.34
N VAL A 137 -0.70 9.21 -15.30
CA VAL A 137 0.53 8.71 -15.93
C VAL A 137 0.95 7.36 -15.36
N LEU A 138 0.93 7.22 -14.04
CA LEU A 138 1.30 5.97 -13.36
C LEU A 138 0.36 4.81 -13.72
N LEU A 139 -0.94 5.08 -13.84
CA LEU A 139 -1.95 4.10 -14.22
C LEU A 139 -2.04 3.86 -15.73
N GLY A 140 -1.23 4.56 -16.54
CA GLY A 140 -1.15 4.38 -17.98
C GLY A 140 -2.24 5.09 -18.76
N VAL A 141 -2.85 6.12 -18.18
CA VAL A 141 -3.79 7.01 -18.86
C VAL A 141 -3.03 8.20 -19.44
N GLU A 142 -3.27 8.52 -20.71
CA GLU A 142 -2.68 9.72 -21.32
C GLU A 142 -3.25 10.98 -20.66
N SER A 143 -2.36 11.89 -20.27
CA SER A 143 -2.71 13.15 -19.63
C SER A 143 -2.61 14.30 -20.65
N ASP A 144 -3.65 15.12 -20.72
CA ASP A 144 -3.70 16.32 -21.59
C ASP A 144 -2.76 17.45 -21.11
N GLY A 145 -2.19 17.32 -19.92
CA GLY A 145 -1.40 18.35 -19.24
C GLY A 145 0.10 18.36 -19.50
N GLY A 146 0.57 17.71 -20.58
CA GLY A 146 2.00 17.58 -20.89
C GLY A 146 2.63 16.33 -20.27
N ARG A 147 3.64 15.79 -20.95
CA ARG A 147 4.29 14.54 -20.58
C ARG A 147 5.28 14.78 -19.44
N LEU A 148 4.92 14.35 -18.23
CA LEU A 148 5.86 14.28 -17.12
C LEU A 148 6.75 13.04 -17.31
N GLU A 149 8.04 13.23 -17.51
CA GLU A 149 8.99 12.12 -17.71
C GLU A 149 10.25 12.27 -16.84
N GLY A 150 10.95 11.19 -16.65
CA GLY A 150 12.24 11.15 -15.97
C GLY A 150 12.21 11.67 -14.54
N GLU A 151 13.19 12.47 -14.17
CA GLU A 151 13.37 12.99 -12.82
C GLU A 151 12.25 13.96 -12.37
N ALA A 152 11.61 14.64 -13.31
CA ALA A 152 10.48 15.52 -12.99
C ALA A 152 9.27 14.70 -12.55
N PHE A 153 8.92 13.65 -13.29
CA PHE A 153 7.85 12.71 -12.91
C PHE A 153 8.13 12.06 -11.56
N LYS A 154 9.35 11.57 -11.36
CA LYS A 154 9.77 10.94 -10.12
C LYS A 154 9.55 11.85 -8.92
N ARG A 155 9.99 13.10 -9.00
CA ARG A 155 9.86 14.09 -7.93
C ARG A 155 8.40 14.36 -7.59
N GLU A 156 7.58 14.58 -8.60
CA GLU A 156 6.14 14.80 -8.45
C GLU A 156 5.44 13.56 -7.84
N LEU A 157 5.77 12.37 -8.32
CA LEU A 157 5.24 11.12 -7.78
C LEU A 157 5.57 10.97 -6.29
N PHE A 158 6.81 11.22 -5.90
CA PHE A 158 7.24 11.09 -4.52
C PHE A 158 6.50 12.08 -3.61
N GLN A 159 6.28 13.31 -4.04
CA GLN A 159 5.50 14.30 -3.30
C GLN A 159 4.02 13.90 -3.20
N VAL A 160 3.42 13.44 -4.29
CA VAL A 160 2.02 13.00 -4.32
C VAL A 160 1.81 11.80 -3.40
N MET A 161 2.68 10.80 -3.47
CA MET A 161 2.60 9.61 -2.62
C MET A 161 2.74 10.00 -1.15
N LEU A 162 3.74 10.81 -0.80
CA LEU A 162 3.98 11.29 0.54
C LEU A 162 2.74 12.01 1.11
N GLY A 163 2.23 13.00 0.39
CA GLY A 163 1.07 13.78 0.83
C GLY A 163 -0.22 12.95 0.96
N THR A 164 -0.45 12.03 0.04
CA THR A 164 -1.62 11.14 0.08
C THR A 164 -1.57 10.23 1.30
N TRP A 165 -0.42 9.65 1.61
CA TRP A 165 -0.27 8.76 2.75
C TRP A 165 -0.36 9.48 4.09
N GLN A 166 0.21 10.68 4.19
CA GLN A 166 0.07 11.53 5.38
C GLN A 166 -1.40 11.86 5.66
N ARG A 167 -2.17 12.20 4.62
CA ARG A 167 -3.61 12.47 4.77
C ARG A 167 -4.38 11.26 5.24
N TRP A 168 -4.09 10.08 4.73
CA TRP A 168 -4.75 8.86 5.18
C TRP A 168 -4.41 8.50 6.62
N ALA A 169 -3.14 8.57 6.96
CA ALA A 169 -2.69 8.31 8.32
C ALA A 169 -3.29 9.32 9.33
N ALA A 170 -3.62 10.53 8.90
CA ALA A 170 -4.29 11.54 9.72
C ALA A 170 -5.78 11.19 9.98
N ILE A 171 -6.43 10.44 9.08
CA ILE A 171 -7.81 9.99 9.25
C ILE A 171 -7.88 8.76 10.13
N GLN A 172 -7.03 7.78 9.85
CA GLN A 172 -6.97 6.50 10.57
C GLN A 172 -5.58 5.90 10.43
N PRO A 173 -4.99 5.32 11.48
CA PRO A 173 -3.67 4.69 11.42
C PRO A 173 -3.61 3.61 10.33
N VAL A 174 -2.50 3.53 9.61
CA VAL A 174 -2.33 2.67 8.43
C VAL A 174 -1.28 1.60 8.70
N VAL A 175 -1.62 0.35 8.49
CA VAL A 175 -0.65 -0.75 8.33
C VAL A 175 -0.44 -0.98 6.84
N LEU A 176 0.80 -0.78 6.40
CA LEU A 176 1.22 -1.06 5.03
C LEU A 176 2.08 -2.32 5.01
N VAL A 177 1.62 -3.32 4.31
CA VAL A 177 2.36 -4.57 4.09
C VAL A 177 2.90 -4.62 2.67
N LEU A 178 4.20 -4.80 2.55
CA LEU A 178 4.88 -5.03 1.28
C LEU A 178 5.49 -6.42 1.30
N ASP A 179 4.83 -7.37 0.67
CA ASP A 179 5.31 -8.76 0.58
C ASP A 179 6.24 -8.96 -0.62
N ASP A 180 7.15 -9.90 -0.51
CA ASP A 180 8.07 -10.30 -1.58
C ASP A 180 8.92 -9.13 -2.15
N LEU A 181 9.39 -8.22 -1.30
CA LEU A 181 10.19 -7.04 -1.70
C LEU A 181 11.45 -7.34 -2.51
N HIS A 182 11.94 -8.59 -2.48
CA HIS A 182 13.07 -9.02 -3.31
C HIS A 182 12.76 -9.00 -4.82
N TRP A 183 11.48 -8.90 -5.20
CA TRP A 183 11.03 -8.69 -6.58
C TRP A 183 10.71 -7.23 -6.91
N ALA A 184 10.92 -6.30 -5.96
CA ALA A 184 10.65 -4.89 -6.24
C ALA A 184 11.62 -4.35 -7.31
N ASP A 185 11.06 -3.59 -8.25
CA ASP A 185 11.86 -2.86 -9.23
C ASP A 185 12.65 -1.73 -8.55
N PRO A 186 13.77 -1.26 -9.15
CA PRO A 186 14.61 -0.22 -8.55
C PRO A 186 13.84 1.08 -8.22
N ALA A 187 12.88 1.48 -9.05
CA ALA A 187 12.09 2.69 -8.83
C ALA A 187 11.13 2.52 -7.64
N SER A 188 10.53 1.33 -7.48
CA SER A 188 9.76 0.98 -6.30
C SER A 188 10.61 0.99 -5.03
N ALA A 189 11.81 0.42 -5.08
CA ALA A 189 12.71 0.42 -3.92
C ALA A 189 13.10 1.84 -3.49
N GLU A 190 13.36 2.73 -4.44
CA GLU A 190 13.70 4.12 -4.17
C GLU A 190 12.52 4.89 -3.58
N LEU A 191 11.32 4.71 -4.12
CA LEU A 191 10.09 5.28 -3.55
C LEU A 191 9.85 4.78 -2.12
N LEU A 192 10.07 3.50 -1.86
CA LEU A 192 9.93 2.90 -0.54
C LEU A 192 10.87 3.55 0.48
N VAL A 193 12.15 3.72 0.13
CA VAL A 193 13.13 4.42 1.00
C VAL A 193 12.66 5.85 1.31
N HIS A 194 12.05 6.52 0.33
CA HIS A 194 11.48 7.85 0.55
C HIS A 194 10.29 7.82 1.51
N LEU A 195 9.42 6.83 1.37
CA LEU A 195 8.24 6.64 2.24
C LEU A 195 8.61 6.21 3.66
N PHE A 196 9.74 5.54 3.87
CA PHE A 196 10.21 5.19 5.22
C PHE A 196 10.41 6.39 6.14
N ARG A 197 10.69 7.57 5.57
CA ARG A 197 10.76 8.83 6.33
C ARG A 197 9.42 9.25 6.92
N LEU A 198 8.32 8.66 6.45
CA LEU A 198 6.98 8.90 6.99
C LEU A 198 6.69 8.09 8.25
N ALA A 199 7.27 6.91 8.38
CA ALA A 199 6.99 6.03 9.51
C ALA A 199 7.19 6.76 10.85
N ASP A 200 8.25 7.59 10.94
CA ASP A 200 8.55 8.35 12.15
C ASP A 200 7.61 9.56 12.38
N ARG A 201 6.87 10.00 11.36
CA ARG A 201 6.14 11.29 11.39
C ARG A 201 4.64 11.15 11.16
N ALA A 202 4.18 10.01 10.76
CA ALA A 202 2.78 9.71 10.48
C ALA A 202 2.40 8.36 11.07
N GLY A 203 1.14 8.17 11.41
CA GLY A 203 0.61 6.90 11.92
C GLY A 203 0.64 5.79 10.88
N ILE A 204 1.84 5.35 10.48
CA ILE A 204 2.08 4.29 9.49
C ILE A 204 3.03 3.24 10.08
N LEU A 205 2.63 1.97 9.99
CA LEU A 205 3.41 0.80 10.30
C LEU A 205 3.64 -0.01 9.04
#